data_6bf651e42e03209c30f91ba5e9f488ca
#
_entry.id   6bf651e42e03209c30f91ba5e9f488ca
#
_cell.length_a   1.000
_cell.length_b   1.000
_cell.length_c   1.000
_cell.angle_alpha   90.00
_cell.angle_beta   90.00
_cell.angle_gamma   90.00
#
_symmetry.space_group_name_H-M   'P 1'
#
loop_
_entity.id
_entity.type
_entity.pdbx_description
1 polymer ?
#
loop_
_entity_poly.entity_id
_entity_poly.type
_entity_poly.pdbx_seq_one_letter_code
_entity_poly.pdbx_strand_id
1 'polypeptide(L)'
;ISMQYFNQSSEGGQNQIDKTQDNVLKSVGEGESIFEAAKNASMLTGKDLLLSENRLIIIGKELRKYKLGDTLEFFVGNYHSHPQAYVAAAEDTAEELLDIRFKEGSTSSQRLANLIHNATVESRNKSTYPYQVMTMLCTSTESAFLPLLRTATLKTDVTIPKETGGGKGNGGGEEQSEDGEKTIILDGGVVFKGGKELCRVDDDGAMAIFFMNDMPSEYSFTVPLGQNAKPSVTLIGVTRSIKATEYNGKVKFDVSFSASGKIGSKGGIKEDDKKAAEKVA
;
A
#
# COMPACT_ATOMS: atom_id res chain seq x y z
N ILE A 1 -16.34 -6.72 11.31
CA ILE A 1 -15.43 -7.07 10.22
C ILE A 1 -16.17 -7.04 8.88
N SER A 2 -15.60 -6.40 7.87
CA SER A 2 -16.10 -6.43 6.50
C SER A 2 -15.18 -7.30 5.66
N MET A 3 -15.74 -8.21 4.88
CA MET A 3 -15.00 -9.15 4.06
C MET A 3 -15.46 -9.06 2.61
N GLN A 4 -14.48 -9.08 1.70
CA GLN A 4 -14.73 -9.12 0.25
C GLN A 4 -14.18 -10.44 -0.30
N TYR A 5 -14.99 -11.17 -1.04
CA TYR A 5 -14.63 -12.47 -1.59
C TYR A 5 -15.33 -12.71 -2.94
N PHE A 6 -14.76 -13.63 -3.71
CA PHE A 6 -15.36 -14.02 -4.99
C PHE A 6 -16.51 -15.02 -4.80
N ASN A 7 -17.57 -14.81 -5.55
CA ASN A 7 -18.63 -15.79 -5.67
C ASN A 7 -18.16 -16.94 -6.57
N GLN A 8 -18.04 -18.13 -6.00
CA GLN A 8 -17.86 -19.34 -6.80
C GLN A 8 -19.24 -19.80 -7.27
N SER A 9 -19.65 -19.42 -8.47
CA SER A 9 -20.81 -20.03 -9.10
C SER A 9 -20.43 -21.41 -9.62
N SER A 10 -21.08 -22.44 -9.09
CA SER A 10 -20.88 -23.84 -9.50
C SER A 10 -21.62 -24.23 -10.78
N GLU A 11 -22.05 -23.29 -11.59
CA GLU A 11 -22.74 -23.55 -12.85
C GLU A 11 -21.75 -23.63 -14.01
N GLY A 12 -21.40 -24.85 -14.35
CA GLY A 12 -20.58 -25.17 -15.52
C GLY A 12 -19.23 -25.77 -15.20
N GLY A 13 -19.12 -27.05 -15.38
CA GLY A 13 -18.04 -28.01 -15.15
C GLY A 13 -16.58 -27.66 -15.42
N GLN A 14 -16.17 -26.44 -15.27
CA GLN A 14 -14.79 -26.00 -15.17
C GLN A 14 -14.68 -25.02 -14.00
N ASN A 15 -13.86 -25.34 -13.01
CA ASN A 15 -13.57 -24.53 -11.81
C ASN A 15 -12.79 -23.22 -12.18
N GLN A 16 -13.33 -22.41 -13.07
CA GLN A 16 -12.79 -21.07 -13.31
C GLN A 16 -13.57 -20.09 -12.41
N ILE A 17 -12.86 -19.59 -11.41
CA ILE A 17 -13.36 -18.45 -10.60
C ILE A 17 -13.34 -17.24 -11.51
N ASP A 18 -14.53 -16.72 -11.84
CA ASP A 18 -14.62 -15.43 -12.50
C ASP A 18 -14.21 -14.33 -11.49
N LYS A 19 -13.07 -13.72 -11.76
CA LYS A 19 -12.45 -12.68 -10.91
C LYS A 19 -12.90 -11.27 -11.32
N THR A 20 -14.00 -11.14 -12.01
CA THR A 20 -14.57 -9.82 -12.35
C THR A 20 -15.28 -9.19 -11.14
N GLN A 21 -15.43 -7.87 -11.14
CA GLN A 21 -16.11 -7.14 -10.08
C GLN A 21 -17.57 -7.58 -9.87
N ASP A 22 -18.23 -8.02 -10.92
CA ASP A 22 -19.63 -8.45 -10.86
C ASP A 22 -19.82 -9.73 -10.05
N ASN A 23 -18.73 -10.47 -9.82
CA ASN A 23 -18.70 -11.71 -9.05
C ASN A 23 -18.14 -11.54 -7.62
N VAL A 24 -18.02 -10.30 -7.16
CA VAL A 24 -17.51 -9.99 -5.82
C VAL A 24 -18.67 -9.79 -4.86
N LEU A 25 -18.64 -10.56 -3.79
CA LEU A 25 -19.59 -10.43 -2.69
C LEU A 25 -18.89 -9.76 -1.50
N LYS A 26 -19.66 -8.98 -0.75
CA LYS A 26 -19.26 -8.39 0.52
C LYS A 26 -20.13 -8.96 1.61
N SER A 27 -19.53 -9.38 2.71
CA SER A 27 -20.24 -9.70 3.95
C SER A 27 -19.69 -8.89 5.11
N VAL A 28 -20.57 -8.56 6.03
CA VAL A 28 -20.25 -7.84 7.25
C VAL A 28 -20.68 -8.69 8.43
N GLY A 29 -19.79 -8.87 9.38
CA GLY A 29 -20.08 -9.57 10.63
C GLY A 29 -19.64 -8.73 11.82
N GLU A 30 -20.43 -8.75 12.87
CA GLU A 30 -20.17 -8.08 14.13
C GLU A 30 -19.94 -9.12 15.23
N GLY A 31 -19.14 -8.80 16.24
CA GLY A 31 -18.84 -9.67 17.38
C GLY A 31 -17.89 -9.00 18.35
N GLU A 32 -17.80 -9.54 19.55
CA GLU A 32 -16.87 -9.06 20.60
C GLU A 32 -15.40 -9.41 20.29
N SER A 33 -15.17 -10.34 19.36
CA SER A 33 -13.86 -10.73 18.87
C SER A 33 -13.84 -10.83 17.35
N ILE A 34 -12.65 -10.79 16.75
CA ILE A 34 -12.46 -10.99 15.30
C ILE A 34 -12.97 -12.38 14.88
N PHE A 35 -12.75 -13.40 15.72
CA PHE A 35 -13.24 -14.76 15.47
C PHE A 35 -14.77 -14.80 15.38
N GLU A 36 -15.45 -14.20 16.33
CA GLU A 36 -16.92 -14.16 16.37
C GLU A 36 -17.48 -13.36 15.19
N ALA A 37 -16.92 -12.17 14.93
CA ALA A 37 -17.31 -11.34 13.80
C ALA A 37 -17.12 -12.08 12.45
N ALA A 38 -16.01 -12.79 12.29
CA ALA A 38 -15.74 -13.59 11.10
C ALA A 38 -16.75 -14.77 10.97
N LYS A 39 -17.04 -15.44 12.06
CA LYS A 39 -18.05 -16.51 12.10
C LYS A 39 -19.45 -15.99 11.75
N ASN A 40 -19.84 -14.85 12.31
CA ASN A 40 -21.14 -14.25 12.03
C ASN A 40 -21.26 -13.84 10.57
N ALA A 41 -20.20 -13.28 9.98
CA ALA A 41 -20.16 -12.97 8.55
C ALA A 41 -20.29 -14.22 7.67
N SER A 42 -19.65 -15.32 8.05
CA SER A 42 -19.78 -16.63 7.38
C SER A 42 -21.21 -17.18 7.46
N MET A 43 -21.81 -17.12 8.64
CA MET A 43 -23.19 -17.58 8.84
C MET A 43 -24.20 -16.82 8.00
N LEU A 44 -24.03 -15.50 7.85
CA LEU A 44 -24.92 -14.67 7.03
C LEU A 44 -24.86 -15.03 5.54
N THR A 45 -23.73 -15.54 5.08
CA THR A 45 -23.53 -15.89 3.66
C THR A 45 -23.78 -17.38 3.38
N GLY A 46 -23.86 -18.21 4.43
CA GLY A 46 -23.95 -19.66 4.30
C GLY A 46 -22.71 -20.30 3.65
N LYS A 47 -21.58 -19.60 3.66
CA LYS A 47 -20.31 -20.06 3.05
C LYS A 47 -19.20 -20.07 4.08
N ASP A 48 -18.34 -21.08 4.01
CA ASP A 48 -17.12 -21.12 4.81
C ASP A 48 -16.11 -20.10 4.30
N LEU A 49 -15.47 -19.40 5.23
CA LEU A 49 -14.44 -18.42 4.92
C LEU A 49 -13.09 -19.11 4.72
N LEU A 50 -12.57 -19.04 3.52
CA LEU A 50 -11.24 -19.53 3.18
C LEU A 50 -10.19 -18.44 3.43
N LEU A 51 -9.73 -18.31 4.67
CA LEU A 51 -8.70 -17.33 5.05
C LEU A 51 -7.33 -17.62 4.42
N SER A 52 -7.12 -18.83 3.89
CA SER A 52 -5.92 -19.22 3.14
C SER A 52 -5.74 -18.41 1.84
N GLU A 53 -6.82 -17.85 1.32
CA GLU A 53 -6.79 -17.01 0.11
C GLU A 53 -6.80 -15.50 0.44
N ASN A 54 -6.76 -15.15 1.72
CA ASN A 54 -6.73 -13.76 2.13
C ASN A 54 -5.43 -13.09 1.68
N ARG A 55 -5.53 -11.99 0.96
CA ARG A 55 -4.36 -11.25 0.42
C ARG A 55 -4.11 -9.95 1.14
N LEU A 56 -5.11 -9.42 1.85
CA LEU A 56 -5.03 -8.10 2.45
C LEU A 56 -5.88 -8.03 3.71
N ILE A 57 -5.32 -7.48 4.76
CA ILE A 57 -5.96 -7.13 6.02
C ILE A 57 -5.87 -5.61 6.17
N ILE A 58 -7.01 -4.94 6.28
CA ILE A 58 -7.07 -3.48 6.42
C ILE A 58 -7.55 -3.15 7.82
N ILE A 59 -6.75 -2.39 8.55
CA ILE A 59 -7.04 -1.93 9.91
C ILE A 59 -7.69 -0.53 9.84
N GLY A 60 -8.98 -0.45 10.14
CA GLY A 60 -9.71 0.81 10.18
C GLY A 60 -9.22 1.74 11.31
N LYS A 61 -9.51 3.03 11.19
CA LYS A 61 -9.06 4.10 12.10
C LYS A 61 -9.39 3.84 13.56
N GLU A 62 -10.61 3.42 13.85
CA GLU A 62 -11.02 3.20 15.23
C GLU A 62 -10.25 2.03 15.87
N LEU A 63 -9.99 0.97 15.11
CA LEU A 63 -9.28 -0.20 15.61
C LEU A 63 -7.81 0.10 15.94
N ARG A 64 -7.20 1.10 15.30
CA ARG A 64 -5.82 1.53 15.57
C ARG A 64 -5.61 2.14 16.97
N LYS A 65 -6.68 2.55 17.62
CA LYS A 65 -6.66 3.06 19.01
C LYS A 65 -6.52 1.96 20.05
N TYR A 66 -6.84 0.72 19.66
CA TYR A 66 -6.77 -0.46 20.51
C TYR A 66 -5.47 -1.23 20.27
N LYS A 67 -5.29 -2.34 20.98
CA LYS A 67 -4.11 -3.19 20.79
C LYS A 67 -4.17 -3.93 19.47
N LEU A 68 -3.36 -3.50 18.51
CA LEU A 68 -3.25 -4.12 17.19
C LEU A 68 -2.88 -5.62 17.27
N GLY A 69 -2.11 -6.01 18.28
CA GLY A 69 -1.73 -7.40 18.51
C GLY A 69 -2.94 -8.32 18.68
N ASP A 70 -3.90 -7.94 19.52
CA ASP A 70 -5.10 -8.73 19.80
C ASP A 70 -5.93 -8.96 18.51
N THR A 71 -5.90 -7.97 17.59
CA THR A 71 -6.56 -8.10 16.28
C THR A 71 -5.82 -9.05 15.35
N LEU A 72 -4.49 -8.97 15.30
CA LEU A 72 -3.69 -9.76 14.39
C LEU A 72 -3.44 -11.19 14.89
N GLU A 73 -3.60 -11.45 16.19
CA GLU A 73 -3.48 -12.78 16.78
C GLU A 73 -4.38 -13.80 16.08
N PHE A 74 -5.59 -13.40 15.74
CA PHE A 74 -6.53 -14.25 14.99
C PHE A 74 -5.95 -14.73 13.65
N PHE A 75 -5.28 -13.83 12.92
CA PHE A 75 -4.70 -14.15 11.61
C PHE A 75 -3.38 -14.92 11.71
N VAL A 76 -2.60 -14.70 12.75
CA VAL A 76 -1.32 -15.40 12.96
C VAL A 76 -1.55 -16.77 13.60
N GLY A 77 -2.48 -16.86 14.56
CA GLY A 77 -2.79 -18.11 15.27
C GLY A 77 -3.65 -19.08 14.46
N ASN A 78 -4.31 -18.62 13.41
CA ASN A 78 -5.17 -19.48 12.59
C ASN A 78 -4.35 -20.12 11.46
N TYR A 79 -4.16 -21.44 11.54
CA TYR A 79 -3.41 -22.22 10.54
C TYR A 79 -4.01 -22.21 9.12
N HIS A 80 -5.26 -21.80 8.98
CA HIS A 80 -5.91 -21.56 7.69
C HIS A 80 -5.67 -20.17 7.12
N SER A 81 -5.01 -19.27 7.85
CA SER A 81 -4.74 -17.92 7.38
C SER A 81 -3.56 -17.88 6.41
N HIS A 82 -3.63 -17.00 5.40
CA HIS A 82 -2.51 -16.82 4.46
C HIS A 82 -1.36 -16.06 5.15
N PRO A 83 -0.17 -16.66 5.30
CA PRO A 83 0.93 -16.06 6.06
C PRO A 83 1.50 -14.79 5.41
N GLN A 84 1.29 -14.62 4.11
CA GLN A 84 1.78 -13.49 3.31
C GLN A 84 0.65 -12.52 2.92
N ALA A 85 -0.46 -12.50 3.65
CA ALA A 85 -1.44 -11.43 3.51
C ALA A 85 -0.80 -10.09 3.91
N TYR A 86 -0.97 -9.05 3.09
CA TYR A 86 -0.50 -7.73 3.46
C TYR A 86 -1.35 -7.15 4.59
N VAL A 87 -0.73 -6.34 5.46
CA VAL A 87 -1.44 -5.56 6.48
C VAL A 87 -1.28 -4.09 6.14
N ALA A 88 -2.38 -3.37 6.11
CA ALA A 88 -2.40 -1.93 5.87
C ALA A 88 -3.35 -1.23 6.84
N ALA A 89 -3.15 0.05 7.05
CA ALA A 89 -4.08 0.93 7.78
C ALA A 89 -4.97 1.67 6.79
N ALA A 90 -6.25 1.86 7.13
CA ALA A 90 -7.12 2.79 6.42
C ALA A 90 -7.07 4.17 7.09
N GLU A 91 -7.17 5.26 6.33
CA GLU A 91 -7.26 6.60 6.90
C GLU A 91 -8.53 6.73 7.76
N ASP A 92 -9.65 6.26 7.25
CA ASP A 92 -10.92 6.21 7.94
C ASP A 92 -11.42 4.77 8.09
N THR A 93 -12.41 4.33 7.34
CA THR A 93 -12.93 2.98 7.45
C THR A 93 -12.33 2.05 6.40
N ALA A 94 -12.11 0.79 6.78
CA ALA A 94 -11.69 -0.23 5.81
C ALA A 94 -12.80 -0.53 4.78
N GLU A 95 -14.05 -0.35 5.20
CA GLU A 95 -15.22 -0.60 4.38
C GLU A 95 -15.30 0.34 3.17
N GLU A 96 -15.06 1.64 3.37
CA GLU A 96 -15.03 2.62 2.27
C GLU A 96 -14.02 2.27 1.19
N LEU A 97 -12.86 1.73 1.58
CA LEU A 97 -11.84 1.30 0.62
C LEU A 97 -12.30 0.08 -0.18
N LEU A 98 -13.05 -0.82 0.43
CA LEU A 98 -13.58 -2.01 -0.24
C LEU A 98 -14.76 -1.69 -1.16
N ASP A 99 -15.48 -0.60 -0.91
CA ASP A 99 -16.66 -0.19 -1.71
C ASP A 99 -16.31 0.55 -3.00
N ILE A 100 -15.05 0.99 -3.16
CA ILE A 100 -14.63 1.66 -4.39
C ILE A 100 -14.58 0.67 -5.55
N ARG A 101 -15.32 0.96 -6.60
CA ARG A 101 -15.31 0.20 -7.84
C ARG A 101 -14.33 0.82 -8.83
N PHE A 102 -13.53 -0.03 -9.45
CA PHE A 102 -12.57 0.38 -10.48
C PHE A 102 -13.07 -0.05 -11.85
N LYS A 103 -12.96 0.85 -12.84
CA LYS A 103 -13.41 0.60 -14.22
C LYS A 103 -12.71 -0.57 -14.92
N GLU A 104 -11.52 -0.92 -14.41
CA GLU A 104 -10.67 -1.98 -14.99
C GLU A 104 -11.15 -3.40 -14.65
N GLY A 105 -12.28 -3.57 -13.97
CA GLY A 105 -12.85 -4.89 -13.62
C GLY A 105 -12.09 -5.63 -12.50
N SER A 106 -11.02 -5.08 -11.96
CA SER A 106 -10.31 -5.68 -10.82
C SER A 106 -11.04 -5.42 -9.50
N THR A 107 -10.96 -6.36 -8.56
CA THR A 107 -11.54 -6.15 -7.23
C THR A 107 -10.73 -5.10 -6.46
N SER A 108 -11.41 -4.37 -5.56
CA SER A 108 -10.76 -3.40 -4.69
C SER A 108 -9.63 -4.04 -3.89
N SER A 109 -9.87 -5.21 -3.29
CA SER A 109 -8.86 -5.94 -2.50
C SER A 109 -7.63 -6.34 -3.32
N GLN A 110 -7.82 -6.81 -4.56
CA GLN A 110 -6.70 -7.17 -5.43
C GLN A 110 -5.89 -5.93 -5.85
N ARG A 111 -6.58 -4.84 -6.21
CA ARG A 111 -5.91 -3.58 -6.57
C ARG A 111 -5.12 -3.01 -5.40
N LEU A 112 -5.67 -3.04 -4.19
CA LEU A 112 -4.99 -2.59 -2.98
C LEU A 112 -3.74 -3.43 -2.66
N ALA A 113 -3.86 -4.75 -2.74
CA ALA A 113 -2.71 -5.63 -2.56
C ALA A 113 -1.61 -5.36 -3.59
N ASN A 114 -1.98 -5.15 -4.86
CA ASN A 114 -1.04 -4.79 -5.92
C ASN A 114 -0.41 -3.41 -5.69
N LEU A 115 -1.18 -2.43 -5.20
CA LEU A 115 -0.67 -1.09 -4.87
C LEU A 115 0.43 -1.16 -3.80
N ILE A 116 0.20 -1.91 -2.73
CA ILE A 116 1.17 -2.13 -1.66
C ILE A 116 2.41 -2.88 -2.20
N HIS A 117 2.18 -3.92 -2.98
CA HIS A 117 3.27 -4.68 -3.60
C HIS A 117 4.16 -3.80 -4.47
N ASN A 118 3.57 -3.05 -5.41
CA ASN A 118 4.30 -2.19 -6.32
C ASN A 118 5.06 -1.08 -5.60
N ALA A 119 4.44 -0.46 -4.57
CA ALA A 119 5.13 0.53 -3.77
C ALA A 119 6.36 -0.03 -3.03
N THR A 120 6.31 -1.31 -2.64
CA THR A 120 7.46 -1.99 -2.03
C THR A 120 8.54 -2.30 -3.06
N VAL A 121 8.16 -2.80 -4.23
CA VAL A 121 9.10 -3.08 -5.33
C VAL A 121 9.82 -1.80 -5.77
N GLU A 122 9.10 -0.68 -5.85
CA GLU A 122 9.67 0.62 -6.19
C GLU A 122 10.36 1.34 -5.01
N SER A 123 10.49 0.67 -3.87
CA SER A 123 11.15 1.19 -2.66
C SER A 123 10.53 2.48 -2.10
N ARG A 124 9.25 2.71 -2.36
CA ARG A 124 8.50 3.89 -1.89
C ARG A 124 7.83 3.68 -0.55
N ASN A 125 7.49 2.44 -0.24
CA ASN A 125 6.81 2.09 1.00
C ASN A 125 7.16 0.66 1.40
N LYS A 126 6.93 0.32 2.67
CA LYS A 126 7.21 -1.01 3.21
C LYS A 126 5.93 -1.83 3.28
N SER A 127 5.91 -3.00 2.63
CA SER A 127 4.89 -4.00 2.91
C SER A 127 5.17 -4.70 4.24
N THR A 128 4.11 -5.03 4.95
CA THR A 128 4.18 -5.77 6.23
C THR A 128 3.19 -6.92 6.22
N TYR A 129 3.57 -8.01 6.89
CA TYR A 129 2.74 -9.20 7.06
C TYR A 129 2.34 -9.36 8.54
N PRO A 130 1.24 -10.05 8.85
CA PRO A 130 0.74 -10.19 10.23
C PRO A 130 1.82 -10.66 11.20
N TYR A 131 2.60 -11.68 10.84
CA TYR A 131 3.64 -12.23 11.70
C TYR A 131 4.78 -11.23 11.97
N GLN A 132 5.14 -10.38 10.99
CA GLN A 132 6.16 -9.33 11.16
C GLN A 132 5.66 -8.27 12.14
N VAL A 133 4.41 -7.81 11.96
CA VAL A 133 3.81 -6.85 12.88
C VAL A 133 3.78 -7.40 14.30
N MET A 134 3.34 -8.65 14.48
CA MET A 134 3.31 -9.31 15.79
C MET A 134 4.69 -9.41 16.41
N THR A 135 5.72 -9.80 15.64
CA THR A 135 7.10 -9.85 16.14
C THR A 135 7.56 -8.48 16.64
N MET A 136 7.33 -7.43 15.87
CA MET A 136 7.69 -6.06 16.25
C MET A 136 6.93 -5.59 17.50
N LEU A 137 5.66 -5.93 17.63
CA LEU A 137 4.83 -5.56 18.78
C LEU A 137 5.21 -6.30 20.07
N CYS A 138 5.74 -7.52 19.97
CA CYS A 138 6.23 -8.29 21.10
C CYS A 138 7.57 -7.76 21.64
N THR A 139 8.29 -6.95 20.87
CA THR A 139 9.60 -6.41 21.25
C THR A 139 9.41 -5.01 21.83
N SER A 140 9.87 -4.79 23.06
CA SER A 140 9.69 -3.50 23.76
C SER A 140 10.41 -2.32 23.08
N THR A 141 11.47 -2.60 22.33
CA THR A 141 12.30 -1.61 21.64
C THR A 141 11.85 -1.30 20.23
N GLU A 142 11.06 -2.15 19.62
CA GLU A 142 10.62 -2.00 18.23
C GLU A 142 9.29 -1.27 18.12
N SER A 143 9.05 -0.74 16.94
CA SER A 143 7.80 -0.12 16.54
C SER A 143 7.35 -0.75 15.22
N ALA A 144 6.07 -1.09 15.12
CA ALA A 144 5.52 -1.62 13.88
C ALA A 144 5.13 -0.46 12.95
N PHE A 145 5.23 -0.71 11.64
CA PHE A 145 4.82 0.23 10.61
C PHE A 145 3.80 -0.45 9.68
N LEU A 146 2.72 0.28 9.37
CA LEU A 146 1.73 -0.14 8.37
C LEU A 146 1.58 0.95 7.30
N PRO A 147 1.58 0.59 6.00
CA PRO A 147 1.24 1.53 4.95
C PRO A 147 -0.18 2.06 5.14
N LEU A 148 -0.39 3.35 4.88
CA LEU A 148 -1.68 4.01 5.01
C LEU A 148 -2.38 4.10 3.65
N LEU A 149 -3.60 3.60 3.59
CA LEU A 149 -4.47 3.68 2.43
C LEU A 149 -5.53 4.76 2.65
N ARG A 150 -5.75 5.60 1.66
CA ARG A 150 -6.86 6.57 1.67
C ARG A 150 -7.53 6.71 0.31
N THR A 151 -8.74 7.21 0.33
CA THR A 151 -9.45 7.60 -0.88
C THR A 151 -8.91 8.92 -1.42
N ALA A 152 -8.86 9.03 -2.73
CA ALA A 152 -8.51 10.26 -3.43
C ALA A 152 -9.42 10.46 -4.64
N THR A 153 -9.59 11.70 -5.07
CA THR A 153 -10.32 12.04 -6.28
C THR A 153 -9.30 12.35 -7.38
N LEU A 154 -9.32 11.56 -8.45
CA LEU A 154 -8.51 11.87 -9.63
C LEU A 154 -9.19 13.00 -10.39
N LYS A 155 -8.54 14.15 -10.48
CA LYS A 155 -8.86 15.15 -11.48
C LYS A 155 -8.24 14.67 -12.78
N THR A 156 -9.06 14.07 -13.66
CA THR A 156 -8.60 13.61 -14.95
C THR A 156 -8.48 14.81 -15.89
N ASP A 157 -7.37 15.51 -15.82
CA ASP A 157 -6.93 16.44 -16.90
C ASP A 157 -6.11 15.70 -17.98
N VAL A 158 -6.27 14.41 -18.13
CA VAL A 158 -5.66 13.66 -19.23
C VAL A 158 -6.68 13.58 -20.37
N THR A 159 -6.65 14.58 -21.25
CA THR A 159 -7.27 14.49 -22.55
C THR A 159 -6.49 13.46 -23.37
N ILE A 160 -6.98 12.23 -23.45
CA ILE A 160 -6.47 11.24 -24.40
C ILE A 160 -6.78 11.77 -25.79
N PRO A 161 -5.79 11.99 -26.68
CA PRO A 161 -6.10 12.37 -28.06
C PRO A 161 -6.99 11.30 -28.68
N LYS A 162 -8.19 11.65 -29.11
CA LYS A 162 -9.03 10.75 -29.89
C LYS A 162 -8.27 10.45 -31.17
N GLU A 163 -7.88 9.20 -31.36
CA GLU A 163 -7.47 8.72 -32.67
C GLU A 163 -8.62 8.98 -33.66
N THR A 164 -8.33 9.79 -34.65
CA THR A 164 -9.25 10.09 -35.77
C THR A 164 -9.35 8.87 -36.68
N GLY A 165 -10.10 7.86 -36.24
CA GLY A 165 -10.57 6.74 -37.06
C GLY A 165 -12.06 6.93 -37.35
N GLY A 166 -12.40 7.21 -38.57
CA GLY A 166 -13.78 7.50 -38.99
C GLY A 166 -14.73 6.33 -38.77
N GLY A 167 -15.80 6.57 -38.02
CA GLY A 167 -16.95 5.70 -37.86
C GLY A 167 -18.10 6.50 -37.27
N LYS A 168 -19.09 6.85 -38.09
CA LYS A 168 -20.34 7.44 -37.60
C LYS A 168 -21.09 6.44 -36.76
N GLY A 169 -21.11 6.65 -35.46
CA GLY A 169 -21.97 5.96 -34.48
C GLY A 169 -22.71 7.03 -33.66
N ASN A 170 -24.03 6.98 -33.76
CA ASN A 170 -24.98 7.83 -33.05
C ASN A 170 -24.84 7.57 -31.54
N GLY A 171 -24.28 8.50 -30.78
CA GLY A 171 -23.99 8.34 -29.36
C GLY A 171 -24.86 9.25 -28.52
N GLY A 172 -25.61 8.65 -27.60
CA GLY A 172 -26.23 9.38 -26.52
C GLY A 172 -25.14 10.05 -25.65
N GLY A 173 -25.39 11.32 -25.31
CA GLY A 173 -24.49 12.08 -24.44
C GLY A 173 -24.45 11.46 -23.04
N GLU A 174 -23.32 10.95 -22.66
CA GLU A 174 -23.02 10.74 -21.26
C GLU A 174 -22.74 12.11 -20.62
N GLU A 175 -23.61 12.50 -19.71
CA GLU A 175 -23.38 13.63 -18.83
C GLU A 175 -22.05 13.37 -18.08
N GLN A 176 -21.05 14.18 -18.38
CA GLN A 176 -19.82 14.22 -17.59
C GLN A 176 -20.19 14.74 -16.21
N SER A 177 -20.29 13.85 -15.23
CA SER A 177 -20.36 14.25 -13.83
C SER A 177 -19.07 14.98 -13.48
N GLU A 178 -19.19 16.21 -12.99
CA GLU A 178 -18.08 17.04 -12.49
C GLU A 178 -17.38 16.44 -11.25
N ASP A 179 -17.90 15.34 -10.71
CA ASP A 179 -17.27 14.59 -9.64
C ASP A 179 -16.16 13.70 -10.22
N GLY A 180 -14.92 14.08 -9.97
CA GLY A 180 -13.73 13.30 -10.36
C GLY A 180 -13.81 11.86 -9.85
N GLU A 181 -13.26 10.93 -10.63
CA GLU A 181 -13.27 9.49 -10.30
C GLU A 181 -12.57 9.22 -8.98
N LYS A 182 -13.27 8.55 -8.05
CA LYS A 182 -12.68 8.12 -6.77
C LYS A 182 -11.67 7.00 -7.01
N THR A 183 -10.50 7.13 -6.42
CA THR A 183 -9.45 6.13 -6.43
C THR A 183 -8.88 5.93 -5.03
N ILE A 184 -7.99 4.96 -4.87
CA ILE A 184 -7.27 4.71 -3.62
C ILE A 184 -5.78 4.93 -3.87
N ILE A 185 -5.14 5.62 -2.95
CA ILE A 185 -3.71 5.87 -2.96
C ILE A 185 -3.08 5.42 -1.65
N LEU A 186 -1.77 5.13 -1.71
CA LEU A 186 -0.92 5.09 -0.53
C LEU A 186 -0.53 6.51 -0.15
N ASP A 187 -0.57 6.82 1.13
CA ASP A 187 -0.26 8.15 1.69
C ASP A 187 0.57 7.96 2.95
N GLY A 188 1.86 7.68 2.74
CA GLY A 188 2.78 7.40 3.83
C GLY A 188 2.41 6.17 4.64
N GLY A 189 2.34 6.31 5.96
CA GLY A 189 2.03 5.18 6.84
C GLY A 189 1.75 5.56 8.29
N VAL A 190 1.49 4.55 9.08
CA VAL A 190 1.20 4.66 10.51
C VAL A 190 2.20 3.85 11.31
N VAL A 191 2.78 4.48 12.33
CA VAL A 191 3.70 3.85 13.26
C VAL A 191 2.94 3.46 14.53
N PHE A 192 3.17 2.24 14.99
CA PHE A 192 2.59 1.69 16.20
C PHE A 192 3.67 1.43 17.25
N LYS A 193 3.38 1.76 18.50
CA LYS A 193 4.21 1.45 19.67
C LYS A 193 3.36 0.81 20.73
N GLY A 194 3.79 -0.34 21.25
CA GLY A 194 3.00 -1.08 22.25
C GLY A 194 1.60 -1.47 21.76
N GLY A 195 1.44 -1.67 20.46
CA GLY A 195 0.19 -2.06 19.82
C GLY A 195 -0.79 -0.94 19.50
N LYS A 196 -0.50 0.31 19.87
CA LYS A 196 -1.34 1.48 19.60
C LYS A 196 -0.69 2.42 18.59
N GLU A 197 -1.52 3.12 17.83
CA GLU A 197 -1.04 4.18 16.93
C GLU A 197 -0.25 5.23 17.73
N LEU A 198 1.00 5.45 17.30
CA LEU A 198 1.89 6.47 17.86
C LEU A 198 1.83 7.76 17.03
N CYS A 199 2.04 7.64 15.74
CA CYS A 199 2.02 8.78 14.81
C CYS A 199 1.79 8.30 13.37
N ARG A 200 1.46 9.27 12.51
CA ARG A 200 1.46 9.12 11.07
C ARG A 200 2.72 9.73 10.49
N VAL A 201 3.16 9.19 9.38
CA VAL A 201 4.25 9.71 8.56
C VAL A 201 3.77 9.87 7.13
N ASP A 202 4.27 10.88 6.45
CA ASP A 202 4.05 11.12 5.02
C ASP A 202 4.85 10.14 4.16
N ASP A 203 4.79 10.31 2.83
CA ASP A 203 5.50 9.45 1.88
C ASP A 203 7.02 9.50 2.08
N ASP A 204 7.59 10.66 2.37
CA ASP A 204 9.03 10.81 2.63
C ASP A 204 9.41 10.08 3.93
N GLY A 205 8.59 10.18 4.97
CA GLY A 205 8.78 9.46 6.22
C GLY A 205 8.64 7.95 6.06
N ALA A 206 7.68 7.47 5.27
CA ALA A 206 7.50 6.04 4.97
C ALA A 206 8.70 5.49 4.19
N MET A 207 9.18 6.24 3.21
CA MET A 207 10.39 5.91 2.46
C MET A 207 11.63 5.89 3.37
N ALA A 208 11.79 6.87 4.25
CA ALA A 208 12.89 6.90 5.22
C ALA A 208 12.86 5.66 6.13
N ILE A 209 11.68 5.26 6.63
CA ILE A 209 11.51 4.04 7.42
C ILE A 209 11.91 2.81 6.62
N PHE A 210 11.52 2.73 5.33
CA PHE A 210 11.90 1.64 4.45
C PHE A 210 13.43 1.56 4.30
N PHE A 211 14.11 2.67 3.99
CA PHE A 211 15.57 2.74 3.87
C PHE A 211 16.27 2.38 5.19
N MET A 212 15.67 2.77 6.31
CA MET A 212 16.22 2.45 7.64
C MET A 212 16.10 0.97 8.00
N ASN A 213 15.10 0.25 7.49
CA ASN A 213 14.84 -1.13 7.89
C ASN A 213 15.29 -2.16 6.81
N ASP A 214 14.95 -1.95 5.56
CA ASP A 214 15.03 -3.00 4.52
C ASP A 214 16.12 -2.76 3.48
N MET A 215 16.65 -1.55 3.37
CA MET A 215 17.66 -1.15 2.38
C MET A 215 17.29 -1.58 0.94
N PRO A 216 16.71 -0.70 0.15
CA PRO A 216 16.30 -1.01 -1.20
C PRO A 216 17.50 -1.45 -2.05
N SER A 217 17.31 -2.46 -2.91
CA SER A 217 18.32 -2.87 -3.87
C SER A 217 18.52 -1.82 -4.97
N GLU A 218 17.44 -1.14 -5.31
CA GLU A 218 17.39 -0.10 -6.34
C GLU A 218 16.33 0.94 -5.94
N TYR A 219 16.62 2.23 -6.18
CA TYR A 219 15.68 3.32 -5.95
C TYR A 219 15.90 4.43 -6.99
N SER A 220 14.83 4.83 -7.68
CA SER A 220 14.87 5.88 -8.70
C SER A 220 14.14 7.13 -8.25
N PHE A 221 14.75 8.29 -8.44
CA PHE A 221 14.17 9.59 -8.12
C PHE A 221 14.62 10.66 -9.09
N THR A 222 13.93 11.79 -9.07
CA THR A 222 14.26 12.94 -9.91
C THR A 222 14.92 14.03 -9.05
N VAL A 223 16.07 14.51 -9.48
CA VAL A 223 16.80 15.61 -8.81
C VAL A 223 16.48 16.93 -9.51
N PRO A 224 15.81 17.89 -8.85
CA PRO A 224 15.60 19.20 -9.44
C PRO A 224 16.91 20.00 -9.44
N LEU A 225 17.47 20.24 -10.62
CA LEU A 225 18.66 21.08 -10.83
C LEU A 225 18.27 22.42 -11.46
N GLY A 226 17.96 23.42 -10.62
CA GLY A 226 17.50 24.73 -11.09
C GLY A 226 16.10 24.69 -11.71
N GLN A 227 15.79 25.67 -12.58
CA GLN A 227 14.43 25.81 -13.12
C GLN A 227 14.08 24.85 -14.26
N ASN A 228 15.06 24.34 -15.00
CA ASN A 228 14.83 23.65 -16.28
C ASN A 228 15.43 22.23 -16.38
N ALA A 229 16.19 21.76 -15.41
CA ALA A 229 16.82 20.45 -15.47
C ALA A 229 16.29 19.54 -14.35
N LYS A 230 15.77 18.38 -14.74
CA LYS A 230 15.21 17.36 -13.83
C LYS A 230 15.75 15.98 -14.23
N PRO A 231 17.07 15.71 -14.03
CA PRO A 231 17.61 14.39 -14.30
C PRO A 231 16.98 13.34 -13.38
N SER A 232 16.84 12.12 -13.89
CA SER A 232 16.52 10.95 -13.07
C SER A 232 17.79 10.24 -12.64
N VAL A 233 17.85 9.85 -11.39
CA VAL A 233 18.96 9.09 -10.79
C VAL A 233 18.41 7.80 -10.23
N THR A 234 19.09 6.70 -10.51
CA THR A 234 18.83 5.41 -9.92
C THR A 234 19.98 5.05 -8.98
N LEU A 235 19.69 4.88 -7.70
CA LEU A 235 20.63 4.36 -6.72
C LEU A 235 20.61 2.82 -6.76
N ILE A 236 21.79 2.22 -6.73
CA ILE A 236 21.97 0.77 -6.78
C ILE A 236 22.91 0.37 -5.63
N GLY A 237 22.60 -0.75 -4.98
CA GLY A 237 23.44 -1.30 -3.92
C GLY A 237 23.52 -0.35 -2.71
N VAL A 238 22.39 0.15 -2.26
CA VAL A 238 22.31 1.01 -1.08
C VAL A 238 22.81 0.25 0.14
N THR A 239 23.73 0.85 0.88
CA THR A 239 24.24 0.34 2.15
C THR A 239 24.04 1.37 3.25
N ARG A 240 23.87 0.91 4.47
CA ARG A 240 23.59 1.73 5.64
C ARG A 240 24.60 1.45 6.76
N SER A 241 25.04 2.49 7.44
CA SER A 241 25.77 2.41 8.70
C SER A 241 25.08 3.26 9.74
N ILE A 242 24.82 2.68 10.91
CA ILE A 242 24.23 3.38 12.06
C ILE A 242 25.22 3.30 13.20
N LYS A 243 25.62 4.47 13.74
CA LYS A 243 26.45 4.57 14.93
C LYS A 243 25.67 5.29 16.02
N ALA A 244 25.57 4.67 17.19
CA ALA A 244 25.00 5.28 18.37
C ALA A 244 26.13 5.77 19.29
N THR A 245 26.04 7.02 19.72
CA THR A 245 26.98 7.65 20.66
C THR A 245 26.21 8.31 21.78
N GLU A 246 26.72 8.23 23.00
CA GLU A 246 26.16 8.97 24.11
C GLU A 246 26.76 10.39 24.12
N TYR A 247 25.89 11.39 24.20
CA TYR A 247 26.25 12.78 24.29
C TYR A 247 25.35 13.51 25.28
N ASN A 248 25.90 14.02 26.38
CA ASN A 248 25.15 14.74 27.41
C ASN A 248 23.95 13.95 27.99
N GLY A 249 24.11 12.65 28.27
CA GLY A 249 23.04 11.79 28.77
C GLY A 249 21.93 11.47 27.75
N LYS A 250 22.14 11.80 26.48
CA LYS A 250 21.24 11.47 25.37
C LYS A 250 21.97 10.59 24.37
N VAL A 251 21.22 9.68 23.75
CA VAL A 251 21.74 8.88 22.64
C VAL A 251 21.62 9.68 21.34
N LYS A 252 22.74 9.86 20.64
CA LYS A 252 22.82 10.42 19.30
C LYS A 252 23.03 9.29 18.31
N PHE A 253 22.26 9.26 17.24
CA PHE A 253 22.43 8.34 16.13
C PHE A 253 23.00 9.09 14.93
N ASP A 254 24.13 8.63 14.42
CA ASP A 254 24.70 9.07 13.16
C ASP A 254 24.40 7.99 12.10
N VAL A 255 23.59 8.34 11.12
CA VAL A 255 23.16 7.44 10.04
C VAL A 255 23.82 7.87 8.75
N SER A 256 24.51 6.93 8.10
CA SER A 256 25.15 7.16 6.81
C SER A 256 24.62 6.16 5.80
N PHE A 257 24.29 6.65 4.61
CA PHE A 257 23.95 5.84 3.45
C PHE A 257 25.04 5.98 2.38
N SER A 258 25.33 4.87 1.71
CA SER A 258 26.22 4.85 0.55
C SER A 258 25.56 4.03 -0.55
N ALA A 259 25.63 4.50 -1.78
CA ALA A 259 25.07 3.83 -2.95
C ALA A 259 25.87 4.19 -4.19
N SER A 260 25.74 3.36 -5.24
CA SER A 260 26.18 3.73 -6.59
C SER A 260 25.04 4.40 -7.34
N GLY A 261 25.32 5.56 -7.96
CA GLY A 261 24.31 6.29 -8.73
C GLY A 261 24.46 6.07 -10.22
N LYS A 262 23.33 5.83 -10.92
CA LYS A 262 23.26 5.80 -12.39
C LYS A 262 22.29 6.88 -12.87
N ILE A 263 22.73 7.73 -13.79
CA ILE A 263 21.85 8.73 -14.41
C ILE A 263 21.00 8.03 -15.46
N GLY A 264 19.68 7.95 -15.22
CA GLY A 264 18.72 7.32 -16.13
C GLY A 264 18.33 8.23 -17.30
N SER A 265 18.02 9.50 -16.99
CA SER A 265 17.77 10.51 -18.01
C SER A 265 18.46 11.82 -17.65
N LYS A 266 18.98 12.53 -18.66
CA LYS A 266 19.69 13.79 -18.44
C LYS A 266 18.76 14.96 -18.09
N GLY A 267 17.45 14.83 -18.32
CA GLY A 267 16.41 15.79 -17.90
C GLY A 267 16.74 17.25 -18.26
N GLY A 268 17.39 17.49 -19.41
CA GLY A 268 17.80 18.82 -19.84
C GLY A 268 19.23 19.23 -19.49
N ILE A 269 20.04 18.38 -18.85
CA ILE A 269 21.47 18.60 -18.64
C ILE A 269 22.20 18.45 -19.98
N LYS A 270 23.04 19.44 -20.33
CA LYS A 270 23.92 19.36 -21.51
C LYS A 270 25.09 18.41 -21.22
N GLU A 271 25.54 17.69 -22.23
CA GLU A 271 26.59 16.66 -22.11
C GLU A 271 27.90 17.16 -21.50
N ASP A 272 28.23 18.43 -21.74
CA ASP A 272 29.46 19.06 -21.30
C ASP A 272 29.37 19.74 -19.92
N ASP A 273 28.23 19.68 -19.24
CA ASP A 273 28.06 20.36 -17.95
C ASP A 273 28.52 19.48 -16.79
N LYS A 274 29.84 19.36 -16.61
CA LYS A 274 30.46 18.62 -15.51
C LYS A 274 29.99 19.11 -14.13
N LYS A 275 29.72 20.40 -13.95
CA LYS A 275 29.25 20.95 -12.67
C LYS A 275 27.80 20.53 -12.34
N ALA A 276 26.98 20.34 -13.37
CA ALA A 276 25.63 19.79 -13.15
C ALA A 276 25.67 18.30 -12.80
N ALA A 277 26.60 17.54 -13.42
CA ALA A 277 26.79 16.13 -13.08
C ALA A 277 27.30 15.93 -11.63
N GLU A 278 28.25 16.78 -11.18
CA GLU A 278 28.76 16.75 -9.81
C GLU A 278 27.72 17.10 -8.73
N LYS A 279 26.66 17.86 -9.08
CA LYS A 279 25.54 18.13 -8.15
C LYS A 279 24.53 17.00 -8.07
N VAL A 280 24.57 16.06 -8.99
CA VAL A 280 23.69 14.89 -9.04
C VAL A 280 24.36 13.69 -8.37
N ALA A 281 25.68 13.64 -8.35
CA ALA A 281 26.48 12.62 -7.66
C ALA A 281 26.67 12.97 -6.19
#